data_7b7a016360f9b8df3b76afe04e5a1fc0
#
_entry.id   7b7a016360f9b8df3b76afe04e5a1fc0
#
_cell.length_a   1.000
_cell.length_b   1.000
_cell.length_c   1.000
_cell.angle_alpha   90.00
_cell.angle_beta   90.00
_cell.angle_gamma   90.00
#
_symmetry.space_group_name_H-M   'P 1'
#
loop_
_entity.id
_entity.type
_entity.pdbx_description
1 polymer ?
#
loop_
_entity_poly.entity_id
_entity_poly.type
_entity_poly.pdbx_seq_one_letter_code
_entity_poly.pdbx_strand_id
1 'polypeptide(L)'
;KHVYQLPQSKLKGIKSYPFIYWISDEFREAFNTCSFNEISNIVEGCKTANNYKFLRFWWEKNEKHIASLMYPMYAKGGEFCKWYGNLWLVLLWGENGTYLKGDIKATPNNEQYYFKEGITFTGAGSKGVSFRYLPKDSVFDTGSRSIFSDVVNVYILLSILNSSLGSYVFGCLNPTVNTTVGDIKRMPYKSPDVCHGRILDSLSESCVNIKRHLCKYIIREINYEGSPITNLNNIDDCIATFYKNESALLTLVLLNESVIDVVVFDVYELSIHDRQMVIDKEGLPVGDYSVSSQAKEAYKEWLLTNTEFPASQEVLEHIDSLEINEDQPYIDDFESLYQNNNGWEEFCIKHKMNPIEVWYQFKNAGILPPQCTQVLAFELITDVIRSVLAKDDDGVIPLTERMGEEQLAGRIEQELVERGYNSAQISQIIQLLGTPLDKYLQDKFFKQLSDHLNLFMYLPKTPFIWHLTSGPHHAIELYISIYKWSRDTVFRIKSVYIANRETALNDRLSGIDISTANGQLEAAELKEQLKELKVFAEKIDELLASGYDPKLDDGVGKNIAPLQKAGLLSYEVLNAGQLKKYLNA
;
A
#
# COMPACT_ATOMS: atom_id res chain seq x y z
N LYS A 1 -16.85 -32.13 26.38
CA LYS A 1 -15.64 -31.69 27.09
C LYS A 1 -14.57 -32.74 26.86
N HIS A 2 -13.52 -32.40 26.14
CA HIS A 2 -12.35 -33.26 26.00
C HIS A 2 -11.52 -33.20 27.30
N VAL A 3 -11.16 -34.35 27.85
CA VAL A 3 -10.30 -34.47 29.03
C VAL A 3 -8.97 -35.01 28.54
N TYR A 4 -7.91 -34.24 28.73
CA TYR A 4 -6.55 -34.65 28.41
C TYR A 4 -5.83 -35.07 29.69
N GLN A 5 -5.15 -36.23 29.67
CA GLN A 5 -4.24 -36.64 30.74
C GLN A 5 -2.81 -36.62 30.22
N LEU A 6 -2.03 -35.67 30.70
CA LEU A 6 -0.63 -35.49 30.29
C LEU A 6 0.25 -35.45 31.55
N PRO A 7 1.33 -36.27 31.63
CA PRO A 7 2.33 -36.14 32.68
C PRO A 7 2.95 -34.73 32.66
N GLN A 8 3.04 -34.11 33.82
CA GLN A 8 3.57 -32.72 33.93
C GLN A 8 5.02 -32.60 33.39
N SER A 9 5.79 -33.69 33.39
CA SER A 9 7.12 -33.76 32.79
C SER A 9 7.13 -33.46 31.28
N LYS A 10 6.07 -33.84 30.56
CA LYS A 10 5.95 -33.58 29.10
C LYS A 10 5.76 -32.10 28.75
N LEU A 11 5.20 -31.30 29.67
CA LEU A 11 5.13 -29.83 29.47
C LEU A 11 6.51 -29.16 29.56
N LYS A 12 7.49 -29.82 30.18
CA LYS A 12 8.86 -29.31 30.30
C LYS A 12 9.68 -29.45 29.01
N GLY A 13 9.22 -30.29 28.07
CA GLY A 13 9.89 -30.50 26.79
C GLY A 13 9.90 -29.25 25.88
N ILE A 14 8.97 -28.31 26.07
CA ILE A 14 8.92 -27.08 25.26
C ILE A 14 9.45 -25.93 26.12
N LYS A 15 10.43 -25.17 25.59
CA LYS A 15 11.05 -24.05 26.29
C LYS A 15 10.00 -22.99 26.69
N SER A 16 10.08 -22.52 27.94
CA SER A 16 9.11 -21.63 28.61
C SER A 16 7.80 -22.30 29.00
N TYR A 17 7.71 -23.62 28.91
CA TYR A 17 6.62 -24.44 29.45
C TYR A 17 5.20 -23.98 29.04
N PRO A 18 4.91 -23.71 27.74
CA PRO A 18 3.55 -23.39 27.35
C PRO A 18 2.63 -24.60 27.63
N PHE A 19 1.39 -24.33 28.08
CA PHE A 19 0.43 -25.37 28.40
C PHE A 19 -0.20 -26.00 27.15
N ILE A 20 0.64 -26.49 26.23
CA ILE A 20 0.22 -27.20 25.02
C ILE A 20 0.04 -28.67 25.34
N TYR A 21 -1.15 -29.06 25.80
CA TYR A 21 -1.44 -30.45 26.26
C TYR A 21 -2.19 -31.27 25.22
N TRP A 22 -2.61 -30.66 24.10
CA TRP A 22 -3.48 -31.31 23.12
C TRP A 22 -2.76 -31.83 21.87
N ILE A 23 -1.50 -31.50 21.64
CA ILE A 23 -0.69 -32.03 20.52
C ILE A 23 -0.20 -33.45 20.83
N SER A 24 0.05 -34.24 19.77
CA SER A 24 0.63 -35.58 19.90
C SER A 24 2.03 -35.55 20.51
N ASP A 25 2.49 -36.72 20.99
CA ASP A 25 3.84 -36.84 21.50
C ASP A 25 4.88 -36.65 20.37
N GLU A 26 4.60 -37.22 19.22
CA GLU A 26 5.42 -37.09 18.00
C GLU A 26 5.57 -35.61 17.58
N PHE A 27 4.49 -34.87 17.55
CA PHE A 27 4.55 -33.44 17.24
C PHE A 27 5.28 -32.64 18.34
N ARG A 28 5.15 -33.07 19.60
CA ARG A 28 5.88 -32.48 20.73
C ARG A 28 7.39 -32.67 20.61
N GLU A 29 7.84 -33.83 20.12
CA GLU A 29 9.26 -34.11 19.89
C GLU A 29 9.89 -33.16 18.85
N ALA A 30 9.11 -32.64 17.90
CA ALA A 30 9.61 -31.63 16.95
C ALA A 30 10.16 -30.36 17.65
N PHE A 31 9.62 -30.00 18.83
CA PHE A 31 10.14 -28.88 19.62
C PHE A 31 11.46 -29.15 20.32
N ASN A 32 11.87 -30.44 20.44
CA ASN A 32 13.13 -30.86 21.04
C ASN A 32 14.27 -31.03 20.02
N THR A 33 13.96 -30.87 18.73
CA THR A 33 14.95 -30.95 17.65
C THR A 33 15.62 -29.58 17.40
N CYS A 34 15.86 -29.21 16.17
CA CYS A 34 16.38 -27.88 15.78
C CYS A 34 15.30 -26.82 15.90
N SER A 35 15.66 -25.62 16.28
CA SER A 35 14.77 -24.46 16.35
C SER A 35 15.20 -23.37 15.37
N PHE A 36 14.28 -22.44 15.05
CA PHE A 36 14.62 -21.27 14.23
C PHE A 36 15.78 -20.44 14.82
N ASN A 37 15.99 -20.48 16.15
CA ASN A 37 17.13 -19.82 16.78
C ASN A 37 18.51 -20.42 16.38
N GLU A 38 18.54 -21.67 15.96
CA GLU A 38 19.79 -22.37 15.61
C GLU A 38 20.18 -22.17 14.13
N ILE A 39 19.18 -21.89 13.29
CA ILE A 39 19.37 -21.77 11.84
C ILE A 39 19.25 -20.33 11.34
N SER A 40 18.86 -19.37 12.20
CA SER A 40 18.61 -17.99 11.79
C SER A 40 18.88 -17.00 12.91
N ASN A 41 19.10 -15.75 12.52
CA ASN A 41 19.20 -14.62 13.42
C ASN A 41 17.92 -13.81 13.38
N ILE A 42 17.17 -13.82 14.49
CA ILE A 42 15.90 -13.10 14.64
C ILE A 42 16.16 -11.87 15.50
N VAL A 43 16.03 -10.69 14.92
CA VAL A 43 16.54 -9.46 15.50
C VAL A 43 15.55 -8.30 15.40
N GLU A 44 15.66 -7.37 16.35
CA GLU A 44 15.00 -6.07 16.30
C GLU A 44 15.90 -5.07 15.58
N GLY A 45 15.30 -4.22 14.74
CA GLY A 45 16.04 -3.27 13.94
C GLY A 45 16.18 -1.88 14.58
N CYS A 46 16.24 -0.89 13.73
CA CYS A 46 16.49 0.50 14.06
C CYS A 46 15.38 1.11 14.93
N LYS A 47 15.78 1.81 15.98
CA LYS A 47 14.90 2.67 16.77
C LYS A 47 15.18 4.14 16.39
N THR A 48 14.28 4.76 15.68
CA THR A 48 14.41 6.16 15.26
C THR A 48 14.22 7.17 16.40
N ALA A 49 13.50 6.79 17.46
CA ALA A 49 13.05 7.64 18.56
C ALA A 49 12.23 8.89 18.14
N ASN A 50 12.37 9.35 16.90
CA ASN A 50 11.60 10.45 16.32
C ASN A 50 11.23 10.14 14.86
N ASN A 51 10.08 9.51 14.67
CA ASN A 51 9.58 9.16 13.33
C ASN A 51 9.38 10.39 12.43
N TYR A 52 8.92 11.52 12.98
CA TYR A 52 8.70 12.75 12.22
C TYR A 52 10.00 13.34 11.63
N LYS A 53 11.12 13.13 12.32
CA LYS A 53 12.45 13.58 11.87
C LYS A 53 13.01 12.63 10.81
N PHE A 54 12.94 11.32 11.05
CA PHE A 54 13.72 10.33 10.30
C PHE A 54 12.94 9.59 9.23
N LEU A 55 11.59 9.48 9.33
CA LEU A 55 10.81 8.72 8.37
C LEU A 55 10.14 9.64 7.35
N ARG A 56 10.12 9.18 6.11
CA ARG A 56 9.37 9.76 5.01
C ARG A 56 8.64 8.66 4.28
N PHE A 57 7.49 8.97 3.71
CA PHE A 57 6.94 8.10 2.68
C PHE A 57 7.79 8.22 1.42
N TRP A 58 7.89 7.15 0.64
CA TRP A 58 8.75 7.11 -0.54
C TRP A 58 8.44 8.24 -1.53
N TRP A 59 7.16 8.59 -1.69
CA TRP A 59 6.72 9.67 -2.58
C TRP A 59 7.09 11.08 -2.11
N GLU A 60 7.52 11.26 -0.88
CA GLU A 60 8.07 12.54 -0.40
C GLU A 60 9.50 12.78 -0.91
N LYS A 61 10.10 11.82 -1.60
CA LYS A 61 11.48 11.88 -2.12
C LYS A 61 11.51 11.65 -3.62
N ASN A 62 12.55 12.14 -4.27
CA ASN A 62 12.78 11.82 -5.66
C ASN A 62 13.54 10.49 -5.79
N GLU A 63 13.42 9.85 -6.94
CA GLU A 63 14.02 8.53 -7.22
C GLU A 63 15.55 8.52 -7.04
N LYS A 64 16.25 9.64 -7.36
CA LYS A 64 17.70 9.73 -7.20
C LYS A 64 18.14 9.63 -5.75
N HIS A 65 17.38 10.19 -4.82
CA HIS A 65 17.67 10.11 -3.39
C HIS A 65 17.46 8.70 -2.85
N ILE A 66 16.44 7.98 -3.33
CA ILE A 66 16.19 6.58 -2.94
C ILE A 66 17.28 5.67 -3.52
N ALA A 67 17.59 5.82 -4.81
CA ALA A 67 18.60 5.01 -5.48
C ALA A 67 20.02 5.19 -4.91
N SER A 68 20.34 6.35 -4.33
CA SER A 68 21.64 6.62 -3.70
C SER A 68 21.80 6.04 -2.29
N LEU A 69 20.79 5.34 -1.76
CA LEU A 69 20.72 4.87 -0.37
C LEU A 69 20.88 5.97 0.70
N MET A 70 20.74 7.22 0.33
CA MET A 70 20.58 8.33 1.30
C MET A 70 19.27 8.18 2.05
N TYR A 71 18.27 7.59 1.39
CA TYR A 71 16.97 7.24 1.91
C TYR A 71 16.64 5.77 1.57
N PRO A 72 17.24 4.78 2.25
CA PRO A 72 16.92 3.38 2.03
C PRO A 72 15.47 3.07 2.41
N MET A 73 14.91 2.03 1.81
CA MET A 73 13.62 1.48 2.21
C MET A 73 13.61 1.16 3.71
N TYR A 74 12.48 1.42 4.36
CA TYR A 74 12.32 1.18 5.80
C TYR A 74 11.10 0.32 6.09
N ALA A 75 11.34 -0.94 6.43
CA ALA A 75 10.29 -1.86 6.83
C ALA A 75 9.81 -1.54 8.24
N LYS A 76 8.54 -1.12 8.39
CA LYS A 76 7.95 -0.67 9.66
C LYS A 76 6.66 -1.39 10.05
N GLY A 77 6.48 -2.61 9.67
CA GLY A 77 5.20 -3.28 9.88
C GLY A 77 4.12 -2.73 8.96
N GLY A 78 2.86 -2.91 9.33
CA GLY A 78 1.72 -2.53 8.52
C GLY A 78 0.55 -3.48 8.74
N GLU A 79 -0.38 -3.50 7.82
CA GLU A 79 -1.53 -4.40 7.81
C GLU A 79 -1.09 -5.86 7.64
N PHE A 80 -2.01 -6.80 7.94
CA PHE A 80 -1.79 -8.22 7.67
C PHE A 80 -1.53 -8.41 6.17
N CYS A 81 -0.36 -8.92 5.84
CA CYS A 81 0.06 -9.15 4.46
C CYS A 81 1.14 -10.23 4.45
N LYS A 82 0.87 -11.37 3.79
CA LYS A 82 1.86 -12.41 3.54
C LYS A 82 2.67 -12.10 2.27
N TRP A 83 3.85 -12.67 2.16
CA TRP A 83 4.75 -12.75 1.02
C TRP A 83 5.45 -11.44 0.66
N TYR A 84 4.76 -10.37 0.27
CA TYR A 84 5.34 -9.10 -0.13
C TYR A 84 4.36 -7.94 0.04
N GLY A 85 4.85 -6.75 0.45
CA GLY A 85 4.08 -5.51 0.60
C GLY A 85 4.44 -4.71 1.85
N ASN A 86 3.69 -3.63 2.11
CA ASN A 86 3.90 -2.69 3.22
C ASN A 86 5.27 -1.98 3.19
N LEU A 87 5.81 -1.75 2.00
CA LEU A 87 7.08 -1.04 1.79
C LEU A 87 6.80 0.41 1.38
N TRP A 88 6.37 1.23 2.32
CA TRP A 88 5.90 2.60 2.07
C TRP A 88 6.87 3.67 2.52
N LEU A 89 7.78 3.33 3.42
CA LEU A 89 8.65 4.27 4.09
C LEU A 89 10.09 4.17 3.61
N VAL A 90 10.76 5.32 3.68
CA VAL A 90 12.20 5.46 3.56
C VAL A 90 12.76 6.15 4.81
N LEU A 91 13.98 5.81 5.17
CA LEU A 91 14.68 6.31 6.34
C LEU A 91 15.67 7.40 5.95
N LEU A 92 15.65 8.55 6.62
CA LEU A 92 16.73 9.54 6.52
C LEU A 92 18.00 8.94 7.15
N TRP A 93 18.77 8.27 6.34
CA TRP A 93 19.96 7.52 6.73
C TRP A 93 21.23 8.35 6.56
N GLY A 94 21.41 8.93 5.39
CA GLY A 94 22.63 9.61 4.99
C GLY A 94 23.77 8.65 4.64
N GLU A 95 24.91 9.17 4.32
CA GLU A 95 26.08 8.34 4.03
C GLU A 95 26.50 7.53 5.27
N ASN A 96 26.48 6.20 5.17
CA ASN A 96 26.79 5.26 6.26
C ASN A 96 26.01 5.51 7.58
N GLY A 97 24.80 6.05 7.47
CA GLY A 97 23.94 6.27 8.63
C GLY A 97 24.25 7.53 9.43
N THR A 98 25.01 8.47 8.88
CA THR A 98 25.49 9.67 9.58
C THR A 98 24.38 10.51 10.20
N TYR A 99 23.22 10.65 9.53
CA TYR A 99 22.11 11.42 10.07
C TYR A 99 21.43 10.74 11.25
N LEU A 100 21.24 9.43 11.19
CA LEU A 100 20.61 8.68 12.28
C LEU A 100 21.58 8.55 13.47
N LYS A 101 22.83 8.17 13.23
CA LYS A 101 23.88 7.98 14.25
C LYS A 101 24.28 9.28 14.96
N GLY A 102 24.04 10.41 14.32
CA GLY A 102 24.23 11.73 14.91
C GLY A 102 23.18 12.13 15.94
N ASP A 103 22.08 11.38 16.05
CA ASP A 103 21.02 11.64 17.04
C ASP A 103 21.19 10.71 18.26
N ILE A 104 21.44 11.30 19.42
CA ILE A 104 21.70 10.60 20.70
C ILE A 104 20.57 9.65 21.13
N LYS A 105 19.33 9.89 20.67
CA LYS A 105 18.15 9.10 21.03
C LYS A 105 17.85 7.97 20.04
N ALA A 106 18.38 8.06 18.83
CA ALA A 106 18.24 7.02 17.82
C ALA A 106 19.24 5.89 18.07
N THR A 107 18.84 4.65 17.80
CA THR A 107 19.69 3.48 18.02
C THR A 107 19.61 2.56 16.81
N PRO A 108 20.66 2.46 15.99
CA PRO A 108 20.72 1.52 14.87
C PRO A 108 21.08 0.11 15.37
N ASN A 109 20.12 -0.55 16.05
CA ASN A 109 20.32 -1.91 16.56
C ASN A 109 20.55 -2.89 15.41
N ASN A 110 21.48 -3.83 15.60
CA ASN A 110 21.73 -4.93 14.67
C ASN A 110 22.08 -4.45 13.23
N GLU A 111 22.85 -3.37 13.12
CA GLU A 111 23.23 -2.74 11.85
C GLU A 111 23.90 -3.71 10.86
N GLN A 112 24.57 -4.76 11.34
CA GLN A 112 25.20 -5.79 10.51
C GLN A 112 24.21 -6.57 9.63
N TYR A 113 22.91 -6.46 9.89
CA TYR A 113 21.84 -7.07 9.09
C TYR A 113 21.13 -6.09 8.16
N TYR A 114 21.46 -4.79 8.21
CA TYR A 114 20.91 -3.83 7.26
C TYR A 114 21.44 -4.10 5.85
N PHE A 115 20.63 -3.79 4.86
CA PHE A 115 20.97 -4.02 3.46
C PHE A 115 21.20 -5.50 3.10
N LYS A 116 20.59 -6.40 3.86
CA LYS A 116 20.59 -7.84 3.59
C LYS A 116 19.15 -8.32 3.29
N GLU A 117 19.10 -9.29 2.40
CA GLU A 117 17.86 -10.04 2.15
C GLU A 117 17.44 -10.81 3.41
N GLY A 118 16.13 -10.85 3.66
CA GLY A 118 15.62 -11.55 4.83
C GLY A 118 14.09 -11.63 4.82
N ILE A 119 13.53 -11.88 6.00
CA ILE A 119 12.09 -11.92 6.23
C ILE A 119 11.76 -10.87 7.28
N THR A 120 10.70 -10.09 7.05
CA THR A 120 10.18 -9.15 8.04
C THR A 120 8.76 -9.51 8.46
N PHE A 121 8.38 -9.16 9.68
CA PHE A 121 7.01 -9.39 10.17
C PHE A 121 6.56 -8.27 11.11
N THR A 122 5.23 -8.08 11.21
CA THR A 122 4.63 -7.12 12.13
C THR A 122 4.48 -7.77 13.50
N GLY A 123 5.05 -7.17 14.53
CA GLY A 123 5.03 -7.72 15.88
C GLY A 123 3.68 -7.66 16.61
N ALA A 124 2.70 -6.90 16.11
CA ALA A 124 1.37 -6.77 16.70
C ALA A 124 0.30 -6.73 15.62
N GLY A 125 -0.70 -7.61 15.70
CA GLY A 125 -1.82 -7.65 14.75
C GLY A 125 -2.94 -8.53 15.24
N SER A 126 -4.19 -8.10 15.07
CA SER A 126 -5.39 -8.85 15.47
C SER A 126 -5.69 -10.05 14.57
N LYS A 127 -5.11 -10.12 13.37
CA LYS A 127 -5.30 -11.20 12.39
C LYS A 127 -4.20 -12.27 12.44
N GLY A 128 -3.36 -12.28 13.48
CA GLY A 128 -2.19 -13.14 13.57
C GLY A 128 -0.93 -12.51 12.96
N VAL A 129 0.14 -13.28 12.90
CA VAL A 129 1.41 -12.88 12.32
C VAL A 129 1.43 -13.18 10.82
N SER A 130 2.00 -12.28 10.05
CA SER A 130 2.27 -12.49 8.62
C SER A 130 3.71 -12.13 8.30
N PHE A 131 4.34 -12.99 7.52
CA PHE A 131 5.75 -12.86 7.15
C PHE A 131 5.88 -12.40 5.70
N ARG A 132 6.78 -11.46 5.48
CA ARG A 132 7.04 -10.84 4.18
C ARG A 132 8.51 -10.91 3.83
N TYR A 133 8.80 -11.05 2.57
CA TYR A 133 10.13 -10.89 2.03
C TYR A 133 10.66 -9.47 2.30
N LEU A 134 11.87 -9.37 2.83
CA LEU A 134 12.58 -8.11 3.06
C LEU A 134 13.66 -7.93 1.98
N PRO A 135 13.52 -6.95 1.08
CA PRO A 135 14.52 -6.68 0.06
C PRO A 135 15.87 -6.24 0.64
N LYS A 136 16.95 -6.58 -0.06
CA LYS A 136 18.33 -6.26 0.35
C LYS A 136 18.64 -4.75 0.48
N ASP A 137 17.82 -3.87 -0.10
CA ASP A 137 18.04 -2.42 -0.03
C ASP A 137 17.30 -1.77 1.15
N SER A 138 17.00 -2.57 2.18
CA SER A 138 16.14 -2.18 3.29
C SER A 138 16.87 -2.08 4.62
N VAL A 139 16.38 -1.17 5.44
CA VAL A 139 16.55 -1.13 6.90
C VAL A 139 15.23 -1.49 7.55
N PHE A 140 15.22 -2.06 8.73
CA PHE A 140 14.01 -2.51 9.41
C PHE A 140 13.87 -1.92 10.82
N ASP A 141 12.65 -1.78 11.29
CA ASP A 141 12.25 -1.17 12.56
C ASP A 141 12.30 -2.17 13.74
N THR A 142 12.34 -1.67 14.95
CA THR A 142 12.15 -2.49 16.15
C THR A 142 10.78 -3.14 16.23
N GLY A 143 9.74 -2.51 15.68
CA GLY A 143 8.37 -3.05 15.61
C GLY A 143 8.16 -4.00 14.42
N SER A 144 9.03 -3.93 13.40
CA SER A 144 9.07 -4.81 12.23
C SER A 144 10.33 -5.67 12.32
N ARG A 145 10.30 -6.63 13.20
CA ARG A 145 11.42 -7.53 13.45
C ARG A 145 11.74 -8.34 12.20
N SER A 146 13.00 -8.75 12.07
CA SER A 146 13.43 -9.46 10.87
C SER A 146 14.24 -10.71 11.17
N ILE A 147 14.24 -11.63 10.21
CA ILE A 147 14.85 -12.96 10.28
C ILE A 147 15.86 -13.04 9.13
N PHE A 148 17.08 -13.44 9.46
CA PHE A 148 18.18 -13.62 8.51
C PHE A 148 18.79 -15.00 8.71
N SER A 149 19.12 -15.69 7.62
CA SER A 149 19.79 -16.98 7.67
C SER A 149 20.89 -17.05 6.61
N ASP A 150 22.04 -17.56 7.00
CA ASP A 150 23.14 -17.86 6.08
C ASP A 150 23.17 -19.36 5.71
N VAL A 151 22.27 -20.17 6.28
CA VAL A 151 22.28 -21.63 6.13
C VAL A 151 21.02 -22.20 5.46
N VAL A 152 19.91 -21.46 5.51
CA VAL A 152 18.63 -21.88 4.89
C VAL A 152 18.14 -20.77 3.99
N ASN A 153 17.68 -21.12 2.79
CA ASN A 153 17.12 -20.20 1.82
C ASN A 153 15.91 -19.45 2.42
N VAL A 154 15.84 -18.14 2.15
CA VAL A 154 14.81 -17.24 2.65
C VAL A 154 13.40 -17.68 2.27
N TYR A 155 13.19 -18.20 1.05
CA TYR A 155 11.89 -18.64 0.58
C TYR A 155 11.41 -19.93 1.27
N ILE A 156 12.32 -20.85 1.61
CA ILE A 156 11.98 -22.04 2.40
C ILE A 156 11.53 -21.63 3.81
N LEU A 157 12.25 -20.71 4.45
CA LEU A 157 11.83 -20.18 5.76
C LEU A 157 10.49 -19.46 5.69
N LEU A 158 10.29 -18.68 4.65
CA LEU A 158 9.06 -17.90 4.42
C LEU A 158 7.85 -18.82 4.20
N SER A 159 8.03 -19.95 3.49
CA SER A 159 7.00 -20.98 3.31
C SER A 159 6.56 -21.57 4.65
N ILE A 160 7.51 -22.03 5.47
CA ILE A 160 7.22 -22.62 6.77
C ILE A 160 6.52 -21.62 7.69
N LEU A 161 6.99 -20.37 7.72
CA LEU A 161 6.45 -19.33 8.58
C LEU A 161 5.03 -18.88 8.19
N ASN A 162 4.71 -18.86 6.90
CA ASN A 162 3.38 -18.48 6.39
C ASN A 162 2.40 -19.64 6.24
N SER A 163 2.84 -20.89 6.49
CA SER A 163 1.98 -22.07 6.43
C SER A 163 0.94 -22.09 7.58
N SER A 164 -0.10 -22.89 7.41
CA SER A 164 -1.08 -23.17 8.45
C SER A 164 -0.43 -23.79 9.69
N LEU A 165 0.58 -24.67 9.51
CA LEU A 165 1.36 -25.18 10.62
C LEU A 165 2.11 -24.09 11.36
N GLY A 166 2.72 -23.15 10.65
CA GLY A 166 3.39 -22.00 11.24
C GLY A 166 2.45 -21.16 12.10
N SER A 167 1.28 -20.82 11.57
CA SER A 167 0.23 -20.08 12.28
C SER A 167 -0.24 -20.83 13.53
N TYR A 168 -0.49 -22.12 13.40
CA TYR A 168 -0.89 -23.00 14.51
C TYR A 168 0.15 -23.04 15.63
N VAL A 169 1.43 -23.22 15.28
CA VAL A 169 2.53 -23.25 16.26
C VAL A 169 2.67 -21.91 16.98
N PHE A 170 2.57 -20.78 16.26
CA PHE A 170 2.59 -19.45 16.91
C PHE A 170 1.42 -19.28 17.87
N GLY A 171 0.21 -19.67 17.49
CA GLY A 171 -0.95 -19.66 18.37
C GLY A 171 -0.78 -20.52 19.62
N CYS A 172 -0.04 -21.63 19.51
CA CYS A 172 0.33 -22.48 20.65
C CYS A 172 1.39 -21.85 21.55
N LEU A 173 2.42 -21.22 20.96
CA LEU A 173 3.54 -20.62 21.71
C LEU A 173 3.15 -19.30 22.39
N ASN A 174 2.30 -18.51 21.75
CA ASN A 174 1.85 -17.23 22.25
C ASN A 174 0.41 -16.92 21.79
N PRO A 175 -0.58 -17.10 22.64
CA PRO A 175 -1.99 -16.86 22.32
C PRO A 175 -2.36 -15.35 22.33
N THR A 176 -1.38 -14.45 22.46
CA THR A 176 -1.62 -13.01 22.45
C THR A 176 -1.50 -12.42 21.04
N VAL A 177 -2.00 -11.20 20.86
CA VAL A 177 -1.89 -10.46 19.59
C VAL A 177 -0.47 -9.95 19.27
N ASN A 178 0.49 -10.14 20.19
CA ASN A 178 1.86 -9.66 20.03
C ASN A 178 2.81 -10.84 19.81
N THR A 179 3.39 -10.96 18.63
CA THR A 179 4.45 -11.93 18.33
C THR A 179 5.81 -11.33 18.65
N THR A 180 6.60 -12.01 19.47
CA THR A 180 7.92 -11.56 19.91
C THR A 180 9.04 -12.31 19.18
N VAL A 181 10.25 -11.75 19.23
CA VAL A 181 11.48 -12.45 18.77
C VAL A 181 11.63 -13.81 19.48
N GLY A 182 11.26 -13.86 20.77
CA GLY A 182 11.32 -15.10 21.56
C GLY A 182 10.36 -16.19 21.07
N ASP A 183 9.22 -15.83 20.52
CA ASP A 183 8.24 -16.78 19.98
C ASP A 183 8.78 -17.43 18.71
N ILE A 184 9.30 -16.63 17.77
CA ILE A 184 9.91 -17.13 16.54
C ILE A 184 11.13 -18.02 16.84
N LYS A 185 11.97 -17.62 17.81
CA LYS A 185 13.15 -18.42 18.21
C LYS A 185 12.81 -19.82 18.73
N ARG A 186 11.61 -19.99 19.30
CA ARG A 186 11.14 -21.28 19.83
C ARG A 186 10.44 -22.14 18.77
N MET A 187 10.14 -21.60 17.60
CA MET A 187 9.51 -22.37 16.54
C MET A 187 10.43 -23.53 16.14
N PRO A 188 9.91 -24.78 16.09
CA PRO A 188 10.70 -25.92 15.63
C PRO A 188 11.02 -25.78 14.15
N TYR A 189 12.22 -26.19 13.77
CA TYR A 189 12.65 -26.26 12.38
C TYR A 189 13.02 -27.70 12.02
N LYS A 190 12.42 -28.20 10.96
CA LYS A 190 12.78 -29.47 10.34
C LYS A 190 13.27 -29.19 8.92
N SER A 191 14.49 -29.64 8.63
CA SER A 191 15.09 -29.43 7.31
C SER A 191 14.34 -30.24 6.26
N PRO A 192 13.79 -29.63 5.21
CA PRO A 192 13.24 -30.41 4.11
C PRO A 192 14.34 -31.16 3.38
N ASP A 193 14.00 -32.29 2.79
CA ASP A 193 14.87 -32.94 1.80
C ASP A 193 14.98 -32.09 0.52
N VAL A 194 15.83 -32.53 -0.42
CA VAL A 194 16.12 -31.77 -1.65
C VAL A 194 14.86 -31.54 -2.51
N CYS A 195 13.94 -32.51 -2.54
CA CYS A 195 12.72 -32.41 -3.34
C CYS A 195 11.74 -31.41 -2.71
N HIS A 196 11.38 -31.61 -1.44
CA HIS A 196 10.50 -30.70 -0.70
C HIS A 196 11.08 -29.29 -0.61
N GLY A 197 12.40 -29.17 -0.38
CA GLY A 197 13.06 -27.87 -0.33
C GLY A 197 12.94 -27.09 -1.63
N ARG A 198 13.08 -27.75 -2.80
CA ARG A 198 12.90 -27.11 -4.11
C ARG A 198 11.46 -26.66 -4.36
N ILE A 199 10.47 -27.47 -3.94
CA ILE A 199 9.04 -27.12 -4.07
C ILE A 199 8.73 -25.88 -3.21
N LEU A 200 9.10 -25.90 -1.92
CA LEU A 200 8.87 -24.77 -1.00
C LEU A 200 9.54 -23.49 -1.48
N ASP A 201 10.78 -23.57 -1.98
CA ASP A 201 11.53 -22.47 -2.55
C ASP A 201 10.78 -21.85 -3.74
N SER A 202 10.44 -22.66 -4.73
CA SER A 202 9.79 -22.21 -5.96
C SER A 202 8.40 -21.61 -5.72
N LEU A 203 7.56 -22.25 -4.88
CA LEU A 203 6.20 -21.77 -4.61
C LEU A 203 6.21 -20.46 -3.82
N SER A 204 7.09 -20.36 -2.82
CA SER A 204 7.23 -19.14 -2.02
C SER A 204 7.77 -17.98 -2.86
N GLU A 205 8.77 -18.23 -3.71
CA GLU A 205 9.27 -17.23 -4.66
C GLU A 205 8.18 -16.77 -5.63
N SER A 206 7.36 -17.69 -6.14
CA SER A 206 6.20 -17.38 -6.98
C SER A 206 5.22 -16.45 -6.26
N CYS A 207 4.84 -16.76 -5.01
CA CYS A 207 3.97 -15.92 -4.20
C CYS A 207 4.55 -14.51 -4.00
N VAL A 208 5.85 -14.40 -3.68
CA VAL A 208 6.54 -13.10 -3.51
C VAL A 208 6.54 -12.32 -4.81
N ASN A 209 6.83 -12.95 -5.94
CA ASN A 209 6.91 -12.29 -7.25
C ASN A 209 5.53 -11.81 -7.73
N ILE A 210 4.48 -12.62 -7.58
CA ILE A 210 3.10 -12.21 -7.89
C ILE A 210 2.69 -11.01 -7.04
N LYS A 211 2.87 -11.07 -5.71
CA LYS A 211 2.52 -9.96 -4.81
C LYS A 211 3.32 -8.70 -5.13
N ARG A 212 4.61 -8.83 -5.46
CA ARG A 212 5.46 -7.71 -5.91
C ARG A 212 4.97 -7.11 -7.22
N HIS A 213 4.56 -7.95 -8.18
CA HIS A 213 3.99 -7.48 -9.45
C HIS A 213 2.70 -6.67 -9.21
N LEU A 214 1.80 -7.14 -8.37
CA LEU A 214 0.57 -6.43 -8.05
C LEU A 214 0.83 -5.07 -7.35
N CYS A 215 1.91 -4.96 -6.56
CA CYS A 215 2.33 -3.70 -5.95
C CYS A 215 2.73 -2.61 -6.97
N LYS A 216 3.05 -2.97 -8.24
CA LYS A 216 3.38 -2.02 -9.31
C LYS A 216 2.22 -1.10 -9.69
N TYR A 217 1.01 -1.50 -9.41
CA TYR A 217 -0.22 -0.77 -9.73
C TYR A 217 -0.81 -0.01 -8.55
N ILE A 218 -0.17 -0.03 -7.39
CA ILE A 218 -0.65 0.59 -6.16
C ILE A 218 0.21 1.82 -5.85
N ILE A 219 -0.35 3.02 -5.99
CA ILE A 219 0.39 4.30 -5.85
C ILE A 219 1.08 4.49 -4.48
N ARG A 220 0.65 3.73 -3.47
CA ARG A 220 1.24 3.77 -2.12
C ARG A 220 2.49 2.90 -1.96
N GLU A 221 2.68 1.90 -2.83
CA GLU A 221 3.83 0.98 -2.75
C GLU A 221 5.06 1.57 -3.45
N ILE A 222 6.24 1.34 -2.89
CA ILE A 222 7.50 1.87 -3.44
C ILE A 222 7.82 1.32 -4.84
N ASN A 223 7.20 0.20 -5.19
CA ASN A 223 7.33 -0.43 -6.51
C ASN A 223 6.33 0.11 -7.54
N TYR A 224 5.60 1.18 -7.25
CA TYR A 224 4.62 1.75 -8.16
C TYR A 224 5.26 2.16 -9.50
N GLU A 225 4.75 1.62 -10.59
CA GLU A 225 5.23 1.88 -11.97
C GLU A 225 4.20 2.67 -12.79
N GLY A 226 2.91 2.65 -12.39
CA GLY A 226 1.85 3.39 -13.08
C GLY A 226 0.47 2.77 -12.95
N SER A 227 -0.53 3.46 -13.50
CA SER A 227 -1.91 2.98 -13.54
C SER A 227 -2.04 1.75 -14.44
N PRO A 228 -2.89 0.76 -14.08
CA PRO A 228 -3.20 -0.37 -14.95
C PRO A 228 -4.15 0.01 -16.10
N ILE A 229 -4.75 1.19 -16.07
CA ILE A 229 -5.59 1.70 -17.17
C ILE A 229 -4.68 2.07 -18.34
N THR A 230 -4.94 1.47 -19.49
CA THR A 230 -4.21 1.72 -20.73
C THR A 230 -5.12 2.29 -21.83
N ASN A 231 -4.52 2.79 -22.91
CA ASN A 231 -5.24 3.35 -24.05
C ASN A 231 -5.61 2.31 -25.14
N LEU A 232 -5.39 1.01 -24.88
CA LEU A 232 -5.54 -0.04 -25.92
C LEU A 232 -6.99 -0.39 -26.23
N ASN A 233 -7.90 -0.30 -25.24
CA ASN A 233 -9.31 -0.67 -25.34
C ASN A 233 -10.20 0.45 -24.77
N ASN A 234 -11.53 0.22 -24.72
CA ASN A 234 -12.35 1.10 -23.90
C ASN A 234 -11.95 0.96 -22.42
N ILE A 235 -12.23 1.99 -21.62
CA ILE A 235 -11.75 2.06 -20.24
C ILE A 235 -12.36 0.97 -19.36
N ASP A 236 -13.63 0.67 -19.53
CA ASP A 236 -14.33 -0.36 -18.73
C ASP A 236 -13.75 -1.76 -19.02
N ASP A 237 -13.47 -2.09 -20.29
CA ASP A 237 -12.83 -3.35 -20.67
C ASP A 237 -11.41 -3.47 -20.11
N CYS A 238 -10.67 -2.37 -20.12
CA CYS A 238 -9.33 -2.30 -19.56
C CYS A 238 -9.34 -2.59 -18.05
N ILE A 239 -10.21 -1.92 -17.31
CA ILE A 239 -10.39 -2.12 -15.87
C ILE A 239 -10.86 -3.54 -15.57
N ALA A 240 -11.83 -4.04 -16.34
CA ALA A 240 -12.34 -5.42 -16.19
C ALA A 240 -11.23 -6.45 -16.41
N THR A 241 -10.39 -6.25 -17.42
CA THR A 241 -9.26 -7.13 -17.71
C THR A 241 -8.23 -7.12 -16.59
N PHE A 242 -7.91 -5.93 -16.06
CA PHE A 242 -7.00 -5.79 -14.93
C PHE A 242 -7.49 -6.58 -13.70
N TYR A 243 -8.73 -6.37 -13.27
CA TYR A 243 -9.25 -7.06 -12.08
C TYR A 243 -9.42 -8.57 -12.29
N LYS A 244 -9.76 -9.03 -13.50
CA LYS A 244 -9.79 -10.45 -13.82
C LYS A 244 -8.40 -11.10 -13.72
N ASN A 245 -7.38 -10.40 -14.17
CA ASN A 245 -6.00 -10.87 -14.06
C ASN A 245 -5.49 -10.80 -12.61
N GLU A 246 -5.76 -9.72 -11.90
CA GLU A 246 -5.43 -9.58 -10.48
C GLU A 246 -6.04 -10.71 -9.65
N SER A 247 -7.35 -10.96 -9.81
CA SER A 247 -8.05 -12.03 -9.10
C SER A 247 -7.51 -13.42 -9.46
N ALA A 248 -7.14 -13.66 -10.72
CA ALA A 248 -6.53 -14.91 -11.13
C ALA A 248 -5.13 -15.11 -10.54
N LEU A 249 -4.31 -14.07 -10.46
CA LEU A 249 -2.99 -14.12 -9.81
C LEU A 249 -3.11 -14.34 -8.30
N LEU A 250 -4.05 -13.69 -7.63
CA LEU A 250 -4.33 -13.93 -6.22
C LEU A 250 -4.84 -15.36 -5.98
N THR A 251 -5.62 -15.90 -6.90
CA THR A 251 -6.01 -17.32 -6.88
C THR A 251 -4.80 -18.24 -6.96
N LEU A 252 -3.83 -17.95 -7.83
CA LEU A 252 -2.59 -18.73 -7.93
C LEU A 252 -1.77 -18.67 -6.62
N VAL A 253 -1.72 -17.52 -5.95
CA VAL A 253 -1.07 -17.42 -4.62
C VAL A 253 -1.74 -18.35 -3.62
N LEU A 254 -3.07 -18.38 -3.55
CA LEU A 254 -3.80 -19.23 -2.61
C LEU A 254 -3.67 -20.73 -2.91
N LEU A 255 -3.58 -21.10 -4.18
CA LEU A 255 -3.28 -22.48 -4.58
C LEU A 255 -1.83 -22.88 -4.22
N ASN A 256 -0.88 -21.97 -4.41
CA ASN A 256 0.50 -22.18 -3.94
C ASN A 256 0.53 -22.38 -2.42
N GLU A 257 -0.24 -21.60 -1.63
CA GLU A 257 -0.34 -21.76 -0.18
C GLU A 257 -0.89 -23.12 0.22
N SER A 258 -1.92 -23.64 -0.47
CA SER A 258 -2.45 -25.00 -0.23
C SER A 258 -1.39 -26.08 -0.46
N VAL A 259 -0.63 -25.98 -1.56
CA VAL A 259 0.45 -26.95 -1.83
C VAL A 259 1.58 -26.81 -0.80
N ILE A 260 1.95 -25.58 -0.43
CA ILE A 260 2.94 -25.32 0.65
C ILE A 260 2.51 -26.01 1.95
N ASP A 261 1.24 -25.91 2.33
CA ASP A 261 0.74 -26.54 3.56
C ASP A 261 0.89 -28.06 3.54
N VAL A 262 0.55 -28.71 2.42
CA VAL A 262 0.74 -30.16 2.27
C VAL A 262 2.21 -30.53 2.39
N VAL A 263 3.09 -29.84 1.68
CA VAL A 263 4.54 -30.10 1.70
C VAL A 263 5.13 -29.85 3.09
N VAL A 264 4.72 -28.80 3.78
CA VAL A 264 5.17 -28.51 5.15
C VAL A 264 4.70 -29.60 6.12
N PHE A 265 3.45 -30.07 6.00
CA PHE A 265 2.96 -31.20 6.81
C PHE A 265 3.78 -32.47 6.58
N ASP A 266 4.19 -32.75 5.34
CA ASP A 266 5.03 -33.89 5.00
C ASP A 266 6.45 -33.73 5.57
N VAL A 267 7.07 -32.55 5.42
CA VAL A 267 8.38 -32.23 6.00
C VAL A 267 8.40 -32.43 7.51
N TYR A 268 7.32 -32.03 8.20
CA TYR A 268 7.20 -32.23 9.65
C TYR A 268 6.70 -33.62 10.05
N GLU A 269 6.42 -34.50 9.08
CA GLU A 269 5.92 -35.87 9.28
C GLU A 269 4.68 -35.90 10.19
N LEU A 270 3.76 -34.89 10.00
CA LEU A 270 2.57 -34.82 10.82
C LEU A 270 1.67 -36.03 10.60
N SER A 271 1.24 -36.64 11.68
CA SER A 271 0.22 -37.69 11.64
C SER A 271 -1.12 -37.12 11.10
N ILE A 272 -1.99 -38.01 10.62
CA ILE A 272 -3.35 -37.61 10.18
C ILE A 272 -4.08 -36.85 11.28
N HIS A 273 -3.91 -37.27 12.52
CA HIS A 273 -4.52 -36.61 13.68
C HIS A 273 -3.98 -35.21 13.90
N ASP A 274 -2.65 -34.98 13.80
CA ASP A 274 -2.05 -33.67 13.98
C ASP A 274 -2.42 -32.71 12.82
N ARG A 275 -2.45 -33.21 11.58
CA ARG A 275 -2.95 -32.44 10.42
C ARG A 275 -4.39 -31.99 10.65
N GLN A 276 -5.26 -32.89 11.12
CA GLN A 276 -6.65 -32.54 11.41
C GLN A 276 -6.75 -31.49 12.53
N MET A 277 -5.92 -31.56 13.57
CA MET A 277 -5.90 -30.55 14.63
C MET A 277 -5.48 -29.15 14.09
N VAL A 278 -4.51 -29.09 13.16
CA VAL A 278 -4.14 -27.82 12.52
C VAL A 278 -5.32 -27.27 11.71
N ILE A 279 -5.95 -28.11 10.88
CA ILE A 279 -7.10 -27.74 10.05
C ILE A 279 -8.31 -27.34 10.90
N ASP A 280 -8.60 -28.03 11.99
CA ASP A 280 -9.72 -27.68 12.89
C ASP A 280 -9.52 -26.32 13.56
N LYS A 281 -8.27 -25.90 13.75
CA LYS A 281 -7.93 -24.64 14.41
C LYS A 281 -7.79 -23.48 13.43
N GLU A 282 -7.04 -23.65 12.36
CA GLU A 282 -6.69 -22.59 11.39
C GLU A 282 -7.69 -22.53 10.22
N GLY A 283 -8.46 -23.58 9.99
CA GLY A 283 -9.35 -23.75 8.85
C GLY A 283 -8.72 -24.61 7.75
N LEU A 284 -9.56 -25.13 6.87
CA LEU A 284 -9.11 -25.75 5.63
C LEU A 284 -8.57 -24.66 4.71
N PRO A 285 -7.39 -24.83 4.09
CA PRO A 285 -6.91 -23.90 3.09
C PRO A 285 -7.96 -23.68 1.99
N VAL A 286 -8.17 -22.44 1.59
CA VAL A 286 -9.27 -22.13 0.63
C VAL A 286 -9.04 -22.76 -0.74
N GLY A 287 -7.78 -22.98 -1.11
CA GLY A 287 -7.41 -23.69 -2.33
C GLY A 287 -7.77 -25.18 -2.34
N ASP A 288 -8.15 -25.75 -1.19
CA ASP A 288 -8.57 -27.15 -1.06
C ASP A 288 -10.10 -27.34 -1.11
N TYR A 289 -10.87 -26.25 -1.14
CA TYR A 289 -12.32 -26.36 -1.30
C TYR A 289 -12.69 -26.96 -2.66
N SER A 290 -13.85 -27.61 -2.72
CA SER A 290 -14.40 -28.16 -3.96
C SER A 290 -14.67 -27.07 -5.00
N VAL A 291 -14.68 -27.44 -6.28
CA VAL A 291 -14.79 -26.52 -7.42
C VAL A 291 -15.72 -27.12 -8.48
N SER A 292 -16.44 -26.28 -9.27
CA SER A 292 -17.17 -26.79 -10.42
C SER A 292 -16.23 -27.21 -11.56
N SER A 293 -16.65 -28.17 -12.38
CA SER A 293 -15.88 -28.61 -13.54
C SER A 293 -15.58 -27.47 -14.49
N GLN A 294 -16.56 -26.57 -14.71
CA GLN A 294 -16.41 -25.43 -15.61
C GLN A 294 -15.37 -24.42 -15.10
N ALA A 295 -15.39 -24.09 -13.81
CA ALA A 295 -14.44 -23.18 -13.22
C ALA A 295 -13.02 -23.74 -13.29
N LYS A 296 -12.85 -25.02 -12.95
CA LYS A 296 -11.58 -25.74 -13.00
C LYS A 296 -10.94 -25.68 -14.40
N GLU A 297 -11.69 -26.07 -15.43
CA GLU A 297 -11.17 -26.05 -16.79
C GLU A 297 -10.87 -24.62 -17.29
N ALA A 298 -11.76 -23.65 -16.99
CA ALA A 298 -11.54 -22.27 -17.37
C ALA A 298 -10.27 -21.66 -16.72
N TYR A 299 -9.97 -22.04 -15.48
CA TYR A 299 -8.78 -21.56 -14.79
C TYR A 299 -7.50 -22.22 -15.33
N LYS A 300 -7.54 -23.52 -15.64
CA LYS A 300 -6.43 -24.22 -16.30
C LYS A 300 -6.12 -23.61 -17.67
N GLU A 301 -7.15 -23.25 -18.44
CA GLU A 301 -6.97 -22.55 -19.72
C GLU A 301 -6.29 -21.19 -19.52
N TRP A 302 -6.70 -20.42 -18.50
CA TRP A 302 -6.06 -19.15 -18.16
C TRP A 302 -4.59 -19.34 -17.78
N LEU A 303 -4.24 -20.36 -16.96
CA LEU A 303 -2.87 -20.67 -16.58
C LEU A 303 -1.97 -20.95 -17.79
N LEU A 304 -2.49 -21.62 -18.84
CA LEU A 304 -1.75 -21.89 -20.08
C LEU A 304 -1.40 -20.61 -20.85
N THR A 305 -2.20 -19.56 -20.71
CA THR A 305 -1.95 -18.25 -21.34
C THR A 305 -1.04 -17.34 -20.51
N ASN A 306 -0.93 -17.61 -19.20
CA ASN A 306 -0.14 -16.80 -18.26
C ASN A 306 1.33 -17.27 -18.26
N THR A 307 2.13 -16.73 -19.17
CA THR A 307 3.56 -17.06 -19.27
C THR A 307 4.44 -16.28 -18.31
N GLU A 308 3.96 -15.17 -17.75
CA GLU A 308 4.71 -14.33 -16.80
C GLU A 308 4.80 -15.00 -15.42
N PHE A 309 3.72 -15.63 -14.95
CA PHE A 309 3.64 -16.35 -13.68
C PHE A 309 3.14 -17.78 -13.94
N PRO A 310 3.99 -18.67 -14.45
CA PRO A 310 3.59 -20.06 -14.73
C PRO A 310 3.34 -20.80 -13.41
N ALA A 311 2.26 -21.60 -13.39
CA ALA A 311 2.02 -22.52 -12.28
C ALA A 311 3.06 -23.65 -12.30
N SER A 312 3.48 -24.10 -11.11
CA SER A 312 4.33 -25.29 -10.99
C SER A 312 3.56 -26.57 -11.30
N GLN A 313 4.28 -27.66 -11.54
CA GLN A 313 3.67 -28.97 -11.77
C GLN A 313 2.84 -29.43 -10.56
N GLU A 314 3.33 -29.18 -9.36
CA GLU A 314 2.66 -29.54 -8.11
C GLU A 314 1.32 -28.81 -7.96
N VAL A 315 1.24 -27.55 -8.35
CA VAL A 315 -0.02 -26.78 -8.36
C VAL A 315 -0.99 -27.31 -9.41
N LEU A 316 -0.52 -27.66 -10.58
CA LEU A 316 -1.38 -28.27 -11.62
C LEU A 316 -1.95 -29.63 -11.14
N GLU A 317 -1.14 -30.48 -10.51
CA GLU A 317 -1.55 -31.74 -9.93
C GLU A 317 -2.54 -31.51 -8.77
N HIS A 318 -2.32 -30.49 -7.95
CA HIS A 318 -3.26 -30.10 -6.89
C HIS A 318 -4.61 -29.69 -7.47
N ILE A 319 -4.63 -28.83 -8.48
CA ILE A 319 -5.87 -28.45 -9.19
C ILE A 319 -6.58 -29.69 -9.74
N ASP A 320 -5.85 -30.62 -10.34
CA ASP A 320 -6.43 -31.85 -10.89
C ASP A 320 -7.07 -32.73 -9.83
N SER A 321 -6.52 -32.73 -8.59
CA SER A 321 -7.01 -33.52 -7.46
C SER A 321 -8.24 -32.91 -6.76
N LEU A 322 -8.59 -31.63 -7.02
CA LEU A 322 -9.71 -30.99 -6.37
C LEU A 322 -11.03 -31.72 -6.58
N GLU A 323 -11.81 -31.87 -5.51
CA GLU A 323 -13.14 -32.44 -5.54
C GLU A 323 -14.08 -31.60 -6.41
N ILE A 324 -14.83 -32.27 -7.29
CA ILE A 324 -15.80 -31.63 -8.14
C ILE A 324 -17.15 -31.53 -7.40
N ASN A 325 -17.67 -30.33 -7.33
CA ASN A 325 -19.01 -30.03 -6.82
C ASN A 325 -19.69 -29.04 -7.78
N GLU A 326 -20.71 -29.49 -8.49
CA GLU A 326 -21.45 -28.65 -9.44
C GLU A 326 -22.50 -27.76 -8.78
N ASP A 327 -22.83 -28.00 -7.50
CA ASP A 327 -23.79 -27.23 -6.72
C ASP A 327 -23.10 -26.09 -5.95
N GLN A 328 -22.26 -25.30 -6.62
CA GLN A 328 -21.60 -24.17 -5.98
C GLN A 328 -22.57 -23.02 -5.72
N PRO A 329 -22.55 -22.38 -4.53
CA PRO A 329 -23.40 -21.24 -4.26
C PRO A 329 -23.02 -20.06 -5.17
N TYR A 330 -24.06 -19.34 -5.64
CA TYR A 330 -23.85 -18.13 -6.41
C TYR A 330 -23.47 -16.95 -5.50
N ILE A 331 -22.56 -16.11 -5.95
CA ILE A 331 -22.08 -14.93 -5.22
C ILE A 331 -22.73 -13.68 -5.80
N ASP A 332 -23.62 -13.05 -5.02
CA ASP A 332 -24.29 -11.81 -5.41
C ASP A 332 -23.48 -10.55 -5.08
N ASP A 333 -22.56 -10.64 -4.10
CA ASP A 333 -21.89 -9.49 -3.47
C ASP A 333 -20.38 -9.46 -3.76
N PHE A 334 -20.03 -9.35 -5.04
CA PHE A 334 -18.64 -9.11 -5.43
C PHE A 334 -18.13 -7.72 -5.05
N GLU A 335 -19.03 -6.76 -4.80
CA GLU A 335 -18.66 -5.40 -4.44
C GLU A 335 -17.93 -5.35 -3.09
N SER A 336 -18.39 -6.12 -2.11
CA SER A 336 -17.76 -6.18 -0.79
C SER A 336 -16.35 -6.76 -0.82
N LEU A 337 -16.00 -7.52 -1.85
CA LEU A 337 -14.69 -8.08 -2.06
C LEU A 337 -13.61 -7.00 -2.13
N TYR A 338 -13.90 -5.90 -2.81
CA TYR A 338 -12.95 -4.81 -3.03
C TYR A 338 -13.09 -3.66 -2.04
N GLN A 339 -14.22 -3.56 -1.34
CA GLN A 339 -14.46 -2.49 -0.36
C GLN A 339 -13.56 -2.56 0.86
N ASN A 340 -13.18 -3.75 1.29
CA ASN A 340 -12.54 -3.96 2.59
C ASN A 340 -11.03 -4.19 2.54
N ASN A 341 -10.36 -4.12 1.41
CA ASN A 341 -8.91 -4.38 1.24
C ASN A 341 -8.40 -5.71 1.85
N ASN A 342 -9.29 -6.57 2.33
CA ASN A 342 -8.95 -7.82 2.99
C ASN A 342 -8.82 -8.97 1.99
N GLY A 343 -9.25 -8.69 0.80
CA GLY A 343 -8.86 -9.43 -0.37
C GLY A 343 -9.60 -10.72 -0.60
N TRP A 344 -9.03 -11.42 -1.51
CA TRP A 344 -9.53 -12.60 -2.15
C TRP A 344 -9.66 -13.79 -1.18
N GLU A 345 -8.71 -13.96 -0.26
CA GLU A 345 -8.71 -15.02 0.74
C GLU A 345 -9.90 -14.93 1.70
N GLU A 346 -10.13 -13.75 2.30
CA GLU A 346 -11.25 -13.56 3.23
C GLU A 346 -12.61 -13.76 2.57
N PHE A 347 -12.73 -13.38 1.30
CA PHE A 347 -13.93 -13.63 0.53
C PHE A 347 -14.17 -15.14 0.31
N CYS A 348 -13.13 -15.88 -0.07
CA CYS A 348 -13.21 -17.34 -0.20
C CYS A 348 -13.58 -18.02 1.13
N ILE A 349 -12.99 -17.60 2.24
CA ILE A 349 -13.33 -18.10 3.59
C ILE A 349 -14.78 -17.80 3.95
N LYS A 350 -15.23 -16.55 3.73
CA LYS A 350 -16.59 -16.11 4.04
C LYS A 350 -17.64 -16.93 3.30
N HIS A 351 -17.41 -17.23 2.03
CA HIS A 351 -18.35 -17.96 1.19
C HIS A 351 -18.05 -19.48 1.15
N LYS A 352 -16.98 -19.94 1.79
CA LYS A 352 -16.53 -21.35 1.78
C LYS A 352 -16.38 -21.90 0.36
N MET A 353 -15.75 -21.12 -0.49
CA MET A 353 -15.57 -21.45 -1.90
C MET A 353 -14.09 -21.44 -2.29
N ASN A 354 -13.75 -22.34 -3.21
CA ASN A 354 -12.43 -22.36 -3.83
C ASN A 354 -12.17 -21.04 -4.56
N PRO A 355 -10.95 -20.46 -4.47
CA PRO A 355 -10.61 -19.21 -5.18
C PRO A 355 -10.78 -19.31 -6.71
N ILE A 356 -10.62 -20.50 -7.29
CA ILE A 356 -10.89 -20.76 -8.71
C ILE A 356 -12.38 -20.51 -9.02
N GLU A 357 -13.29 -21.02 -8.19
CA GLU A 357 -14.72 -20.83 -8.34
C GLU A 357 -15.13 -19.37 -8.20
N VAL A 358 -14.56 -18.69 -7.18
CA VAL A 358 -14.79 -17.26 -6.96
C VAL A 358 -14.34 -16.44 -8.17
N TRP A 359 -13.12 -16.71 -8.68
CA TRP A 359 -12.61 -16.08 -9.90
C TRP A 359 -13.49 -16.34 -11.12
N TYR A 360 -13.95 -17.57 -11.30
CA TYR A 360 -14.79 -17.95 -12.43
C TYR A 360 -16.12 -17.20 -12.43
N GLN A 361 -16.79 -17.15 -11.27
CA GLN A 361 -18.03 -16.41 -11.12
C GLN A 361 -17.82 -14.90 -11.29
N PHE A 362 -16.77 -14.34 -10.72
CA PHE A 362 -16.40 -12.94 -10.89
C PHE A 362 -16.14 -12.59 -12.36
N LYS A 363 -15.35 -13.41 -13.06
CA LYS A 363 -15.08 -13.26 -14.49
C LYS A 363 -16.35 -13.21 -15.31
N ASN A 364 -17.35 -14.05 -14.98
CA ASN A 364 -18.60 -14.18 -15.74
C ASN A 364 -19.68 -13.16 -15.33
N ALA A 365 -19.63 -12.64 -14.12
CA ALA A 365 -20.59 -11.66 -13.63
C ALA A 365 -20.55 -10.34 -14.44
N GLY A 366 -19.40 -9.99 -15.01
CA GLY A 366 -19.24 -8.75 -15.79
C GLY A 366 -19.40 -7.47 -14.95
N ILE A 367 -19.49 -7.60 -13.64
CA ILE A 367 -19.73 -6.50 -12.70
C ILE A 367 -18.39 -5.97 -12.23
N LEU A 368 -18.20 -4.67 -12.41
CA LEU A 368 -17.07 -3.94 -11.80
C LEU A 368 -17.62 -3.09 -10.66
N PRO A 369 -17.19 -3.30 -9.43
CA PRO A 369 -17.62 -2.49 -8.31
C PRO A 369 -17.28 -1.01 -8.55
N PRO A 370 -18.25 -0.07 -8.44
CA PRO A 370 -18.02 1.35 -8.74
C PRO A 370 -16.88 1.96 -7.94
N GLN A 371 -16.71 1.55 -6.69
CA GLN A 371 -15.64 2.06 -5.82
C GLN A 371 -14.24 1.70 -6.35
N CYS A 372 -14.08 0.51 -6.91
CA CYS A 372 -12.80 0.08 -7.47
C CYS A 372 -12.47 0.86 -8.75
N THR A 373 -13.45 1.03 -9.64
CA THR A 373 -13.28 1.79 -10.87
C THR A 373 -12.97 3.26 -10.59
N GLN A 374 -13.62 3.85 -9.59
CA GLN A 374 -13.35 5.22 -9.15
C GLN A 374 -11.95 5.39 -8.56
N VAL A 375 -11.46 4.41 -7.78
CA VAL A 375 -10.10 4.44 -7.22
C VAL A 375 -9.06 4.40 -8.34
N LEU A 376 -9.21 3.51 -9.32
CA LEU A 376 -8.28 3.44 -10.45
C LEU A 376 -8.29 4.72 -11.30
N ALA A 377 -9.46 5.30 -11.56
CA ALA A 377 -9.56 6.58 -12.27
C ALA A 377 -8.90 7.72 -11.47
N PHE A 378 -9.13 7.77 -10.16
CA PHE A 378 -8.48 8.73 -9.27
C PHE A 378 -6.95 8.57 -9.27
N GLU A 379 -6.42 7.34 -9.17
CA GLU A 379 -4.97 7.10 -9.19
C GLU A 379 -4.35 7.47 -10.54
N LEU A 380 -5.03 7.17 -11.67
CA LEU A 380 -4.60 7.61 -12.99
C LEU A 380 -4.54 9.15 -13.07
N ILE A 381 -5.59 9.84 -12.67
CA ILE A 381 -5.62 11.32 -12.67
C ILE A 381 -4.57 11.90 -11.74
N THR A 382 -4.32 11.27 -10.59
CA THR A 382 -3.23 11.67 -9.67
C THR A 382 -1.87 11.58 -10.36
N ASP A 383 -1.61 10.49 -11.08
CA ASP A 383 -0.36 10.31 -11.83
C ASP A 383 -0.23 11.32 -13.01
N VAL A 384 -1.33 11.59 -13.69
CA VAL A 384 -1.38 12.61 -14.74
C VAL A 384 -1.08 14.00 -14.17
N ILE A 385 -1.71 14.40 -13.06
CA ILE A 385 -1.45 15.71 -12.42
C ILE A 385 0.01 15.81 -11.98
N ARG A 386 0.57 14.71 -11.40
CA ARG A 386 1.99 14.66 -11.03
C ARG A 386 2.89 14.92 -12.24
N SER A 387 2.59 14.30 -13.38
CA SER A 387 3.34 14.50 -14.63
C SER A 387 3.23 15.94 -15.16
N VAL A 388 2.02 16.48 -15.21
CA VAL A 388 1.74 17.85 -15.66
C VAL A 388 2.49 18.88 -14.80
N LEU A 389 2.43 18.73 -13.47
CA LEU A 389 3.16 19.60 -12.53
C LEU A 389 4.69 19.41 -12.63
N ALA A 390 5.17 18.21 -12.96
CA ALA A 390 6.59 17.96 -13.15
C ALA A 390 7.13 18.62 -14.43
N LYS A 391 6.33 18.67 -15.50
CA LYS A 391 6.67 19.34 -16.77
C LYS A 391 6.63 20.86 -16.66
N ASP A 392 5.82 21.42 -15.75
CA ASP A 392 5.73 22.87 -15.53
C ASP A 392 7.02 23.45 -14.94
N ASP A 393 7.40 24.67 -15.30
CA ASP A 393 8.69 25.27 -14.93
C ASP A 393 8.88 25.44 -13.42
N ASP A 394 7.85 25.93 -12.71
CA ASP A 394 7.90 26.14 -11.26
C ASP A 394 7.02 25.17 -10.45
N GLY A 395 6.29 24.29 -11.14
CA GLY A 395 5.42 23.30 -10.54
C GLY A 395 4.16 23.88 -9.89
N VAL A 396 3.70 25.05 -10.37
CA VAL A 396 2.48 25.74 -9.94
C VAL A 396 1.56 25.95 -11.12
N ILE A 397 0.38 25.36 -11.09
CA ILE A 397 -0.60 25.48 -12.17
C ILE A 397 -1.93 25.98 -11.60
N PRO A 398 -2.47 27.09 -12.12
CA PRO A 398 -3.75 27.61 -11.68
C PRO A 398 -4.91 26.71 -12.13
N LEU A 399 -5.89 26.54 -11.25
CA LEU A 399 -7.20 25.98 -11.57
C LEU A 399 -8.14 27.07 -12.10
N THR A 400 -7.93 28.32 -11.67
CA THR A 400 -8.67 29.48 -12.12
C THR A 400 -8.14 30.03 -13.45
N GLU A 401 -9.04 30.59 -14.24
CA GLU A 401 -8.73 31.17 -15.55
C GLU A 401 -7.64 32.26 -15.49
N ARG A 402 -6.65 32.16 -16.36
CA ARG A 402 -5.56 33.13 -16.51
C ARG A 402 -5.40 33.49 -17.98
N MET A 403 -5.21 34.78 -18.29
CA MET A 403 -4.98 35.20 -19.67
C MET A 403 -3.72 34.53 -20.24
N GLY A 404 -3.90 33.78 -21.34
CA GLY A 404 -2.80 33.17 -22.10
C GLY A 404 -2.23 31.86 -21.54
N GLU A 405 -2.78 31.33 -20.44
CA GLU A 405 -2.40 30.02 -19.91
C GLU A 405 -3.59 29.07 -19.83
N GLU A 406 -3.35 27.84 -20.20
CA GLU A 406 -4.32 26.79 -20.07
C GLU A 406 -4.43 26.36 -18.61
N GLN A 407 -5.66 26.19 -18.13
CA GLN A 407 -5.98 25.75 -16.79
C GLN A 407 -5.54 24.29 -16.58
N LEU A 408 -5.40 23.87 -15.33
CA LEU A 408 -5.01 22.51 -14.98
C LEU A 408 -5.88 21.44 -15.65
N ALA A 409 -7.20 21.63 -15.73
CA ALA A 409 -8.10 20.67 -16.37
C ALA A 409 -7.74 20.44 -17.85
N GLY A 410 -7.52 21.51 -18.62
CA GLY A 410 -7.10 21.40 -20.02
C GLY A 410 -5.73 20.74 -20.16
N ARG A 411 -4.77 21.07 -19.30
CA ARG A 411 -3.44 20.41 -19.29
C ARG A 411 -3.52 18.91 -18.93
N ILE A 412 -4.46 18.50 -18.07
CA ILE A 412 -4.72 17.10 -17.77
C ILE A 412 -5.25 16.38 -19.01
N GLU A 413 -6.24 16.96 -19.70
CA GLU A 413 -6.77 16.39 -20.94
C GLU A 413 -5.70 16.28 -22.02
N GLN A 414 -4.87 17.31 -22.18
CA GLN A 414 -3.74 17.29 -23.11
C GLN A 414 -2.73 16.20 -22.76
N GLU A 415 -2.35 16.05 -21.50
CA GLU A 415 -1.44 15.00 -21.04
C GLU A 415 -2.00 13.60 -21.33
N LEU A 416 -3.32 13.40 -21.14
CA LEU A 416 -3.98 12.14 -21.50
C LEU A 416 -3.92 11.89 -23.01
N VAL A 417 -4.11 12.93 -23.85
CA VAL A 417 -3.93 12.80 -25.31
C VAL A 417 -2.48 12.46 -25.66
N GLU A 418 -1.49 13.10 -25.03
CA GLU A 418 -0.06 12.79 -25.21
C GLU A 418 0.27 11.34 -24.82
N ARG A 419 -0.41 10.79 -23.81
CA ARG A 419 -0.32 9.36 -23.41
C ARG A 419 -1.09 8.44 -24.35
N GLY A 420 -1.75 8.97 -25.40
CA GLY A 420 -2.41 8.20 -26.45
C GLY A 420 -3.89 7.88 -26.19
N TYR A 421 -4.52 8.46 -25.16
CA TYR A 421 -5.97 8.31 -24.93
C TYR A 421 -6.74 9.16 -25.95
N ASN A 422 -7.80 8.59 -26.52
CA ASN A 422 -8.72 9.33 -27.39
C ASN A 422 -9.80 10.06 -26.57
N SER A 423 -10.54 10.97 -27.21
CA SER A 423 -11.55 11.80 -26.53
C SER A 423 -12.67 10.97 -25.84
N ALA A 424 -13.03 9.81 -26.41
CA ALA A 424 -14.04 8.94 -25.79
C ALA A 424 -13.51 8.31 -24.51
N GLN A 425 -12.27 7.82 -24.51
CA GLN A 425 -11.60 7.26 -23.33
C GLN A 425 -11.41 8.33 -22.23
N ILE A 426 -11.02 9.53 -22.59
CA ILE A 426 -10.88 10.66 -21.65
C ILE A 426 -12.25 10.97 -21.01
N SER A 427 -13.32 11.02 -21.80
CA SER A 427 -14.67 11.21 -21.29
C SER A 427 -15.10 10.10 -20.33
N GLN A 428 -14.76 8.83 -20.63
CA GLN A 428 -15.03 7.72 -19.73
C GLN A 428 -14.26 7.85 -18.41
N ILE A 429 -12.96 8.17 -18.44
CA ILE A 429 -12.14 8.38 -17.23
C ILE A 429 -12.76 9.49 -16.35
N ILE A 430 -13.12 10.63 -16.94
CA ILE A 430 -13.74 11.74 -16.22
C ILE A 430 -15.10 11.30 -15.63
N GLN A 431 -15.90 10.55 -16.37
CA GLN A 431 -17.20 10.05 -15.90
C GLN A 431 -17.04 9.16 -14.66
N LEU A 432 -15.99 8.34 -14.57
CA LEU A 432 -15.70 7.50 -13.40
C LEU A 432 -15.39 8.33 -12.14
N LEU A 433 -14.95 9.59 -12.26
CA LEU A 433 -14.78 10.49 -11.11
C LEU A 433 -16.12 10.97 -10.53
N GLY A 434 -17.24 10.78 -11.24
CA GLY A 434 -18.60 11.09 -10.81
C GLY A 434 -18.97 12.57 -10.80
N THR A 435 -18.07 13.45 -11.26
CA THR A 435 -18.30 14.90 -11.42
C THR A 435 -17.41 15.45 -12.56
N PRO A 436 -17.78 16.58 -13.19
CA PRO A 436 -16.91 17.26 -14.14
C PRO A 436 -15.52 17.52 -13.56
N LEU A 437 -14.49 17.44 -14.39
CA LEU A 437 -13.09 17.48 -13.97
C LEU A 437 -12.75 18.75 -13.16
N ASP A 438 -13.18 19.93 -13.63
CA ASP A 438 -12.93 21.19 -12.92
C ASP A 438 -13.49 21.17 -11.49
N LYS A 439 -14.75 20.74 -11.35
CA LYS A 439 -15.41 20.65 -10.06
C LYS A 439 -14.79 19.55 -9.17
N TYR A 440 -14.34 18.45 -9.78
CA TYR A 440 -13.63 17.41 -9.05
C TYR A 440 -12.31 17.92 -8.46
N LEU A 441 -11.53 18.64 -9.25
CA LEU A 441 -10.28 19.27 -8.81
C LEU A 441 -10.55 20.32 -7.73
N GLN A 442 -11.56 21.14 -7.87
CA GLN A 442 -11.90 22.20 -6.93
C GLN A 442 -12.33 21.67 -5.56
N ASP A 443 -13.25 20.68 -5.55
CA ASP A 443 -13.97 20.29 -4.33
C ASP A 443 -13.48 19.00 -3.67
N LYS A 444 -12.90 18.06 -4.46
CA LYS A 444 -12.72 16.67 -3.99
C LYS A 444 -11.30 16.16 -4.02
N PHE A 445 -10.56 16.42 -5.08
CA PHE A 445 -9.29 15.74 -5.37
C PHE A 445 -8.28 15.84 -4.22
N PHE A 446 -8.00 17.04 -3.72
CA PHE A 446 -6.96 17.22 -2.69
C PHE A 446 -7.28 16.51 -1.38
N LYS A 447 -8.56 16.54 -0.98
CA LYS A 447 -9.04 15.78 0.18
C LYS A 447 -8.89 14.28 -0.05
N GLN A 448 -9.33 13.79 -1.21
CA GLN A 448 -9.25 12.36 -1.56
C GLN A 448 -7.78 11.89 -1.59
N LEU A 449 -6.88 12.64 -2.19
CA LEU A 449 -5.45 12.33 -2.20
C LEU A 449 -4.86 12.30 -0.78
N SER A 450 -5.19 13.30 0.03
CA SER A 450 -4.72 13.37 1.42
C SER A 450 -5.20 12.17 2.25
N ASP A 451 -6.46 11.78 2.08
CA ASP A 451 -7.04 10.66 2.81
C ASP A 451 -6.51 9.30 2.29
N HIS A 452 -6.30 9.18 0.98
CA HIS A 452 -5.74 7.97 0.35
C HIS A 452 -4.30 7.68 0.81
N LEU A 453 -3.53 8.72 1.08
CA LEU A 453 -2.14 8.62 1.56
C LEU A 453 -2.01 8.58 3.11
N ASN A 454 -3.09 8.30 3.83
CA ASN A 454 -3.11 8.18 5.29
C ASN A 454 -2.91 6.73 5.75
N LEU A 455 -1.67 6.24 5.77
CA LEU A 455 -1.36 4.83 6.05
C LEU A 455 -1.12 4.52 7.53
N PHE A 456 -0.67 5.49 8.33
CA PHE A 456 -0.39 5.30 9.74
C PHE A 456 -1.04 6.39 10.59
N MET A 457 -1.80 6.02 11.62
CA MET A 457 -2.45 6.97 12.54
C MET A 457 -1.47 7.92 13.25
N TYR A 458 -0.22 7.49 13.43
CA TYR A 458 0.81 8.25 14.14
C TYR A 458 1.74 9.04 13.21
N LEU A 459 1.59 8.92 11.89
CA LEU A 459 2.25 9.78 10.91
C LEU A 459 1.23 10.74 10.29
N PRO A 460 1.65 11.91 9.78
CA PRO A 460 0.75 12.80 9.08
C PRO A 460 0.33 12.24 7.73
N LYS A 461 -0.77 12.72 7.20
CA LYS A 461 -1.06 12.62 5.77
C LYS A 461 0.01 13.39 5.00
N THR A 462 0.52 12.85 3.92
CA THR A 462 1.63 13.46 3.17
C THR A 462 1.32 13.56 1.68
N PRO A 463 0.28 14.31 1.27
CA PRO A 463 -0.01 14.51 -0.14
C PRO A 463 1.19 15.18 -0.85
N PHE A 464 1.53 14.67 -2.02
CA PHE A 464 2.63 15.20 -2.84
C PHE A 464 2.19 16.23 -3.87
N ILE A 465 0.88 16.48 -3.95
CA ILE A 465 0.25 17.56 -4.72
C ILE A 465 -0.59 18.34 -3.72
N TRP A 466 -0.40 19.66 -3.67
CA TRP A 466 -1.15 20.53 -2.78
C TRP A 466 -2.11 21.40 -3.56
N HIS A 467 -3.22 21.78 -2.92
CA HIS A 467 -4.20 22.71 -3.45
C HIS A 467 -4.33 23.91 -2.51
N LEU A 468 -3.87 25.07 -2.97
CA LEU A 468 -4.06 26.35 -2.30
C LEU A 468 -5.33 27.03 -2.82
N THR A 469 -6.06 27.67 -1.92
CA THR A 469 -7.27 28.44 -2.25
C THR A 469 -7.29 29.74 -1.49
N SER A 470 -7.83 30.78 -2.12
CA SER A 470 -8.08 32.07 -1.49
C SER A 470 -9.26 32.05 -0.52
N GLY A 471 -10.26 31.20 -0.78
CA GLY A 471 -11.47 31.07 0.04
C GLY A 471 -12.72 30.74 -0.77
N PRO A 472 -13.92 31.05 -0.24
CA PRO A 472 -15.20 30.61 -0.79
C PRO A 472 -15.62 31.24 -2.12
N HIS A 473 -15.02 32.36 -2.50
CA HIS A 473 -15.25 33.01 -3.80
C HIS A 473 -14.27 32.53 -4.87
N HIS A 474 -13.34 31.63 -4.52
CA HIS A 474 -12.39 31.03 -5.46
C HIS A 474 -11.64 32.06 -6.31
N ALA A 475 -11.24 33.19 -5.70
CA ALA A 475 -10.56 34.26 -6.42
C ALA A 475 -9.27 33.76 -7.07
N ILE A 476 -8.52 32.90 -6.38
CA ILE A 476 -7.36 32.18 -6.91
C ILE A 476 -7.29 30.78 -6.32
N GLU A 477 -7.01 29.80 -7.15
CA GLU A 477 -6.77 28.42 -6.77
C GLU A 477 -5.56 27.87 -7.52
N LEU A 478 -4.62 27.26 -6.80
CA LEU A 478 -3.33 26.83 -7.34
C LEU A 478 -3.03 25.39 -6.92
N TYR A 479 -2.67 24.58 -7.89
CA TYR A 479 -2.11 23.26 -7.68
C TYR A 479 -0.59 23.31 -7.67
N ILE A 480 0.04 22.63 -6.73
CA ILE A 480 1.46 22.76 -6.44
C ILE A 480 2.11 21.40 -6.30
N SER A 481 3.26 21.22 -6.95
CA SER A 481 4.16 20.09 -6.76
C SER A 481 5.08 20.31 -5.56
N ILE A 482 5.10 19.38 -4.60
CA ILE A 482 6.04 19.45 -3.47
C ILE A 482 7.50 19.42 -3.92
N TYR A 483 7.79 18.79 -5.05
CA TYR A 483 9.15 18.59 -5.55
C TYR A 483 9.82 19.87 -6.08
N LYS A 484 9.01 20.90 -6.40
CA LYS A 484 9.45 22.22 -6.85
C LYS A 484 9.11 23.33 -5.86
N TRP A 485 8.52 22.97 -4.72
CA TRP A 485 8.12 23.91 -3.69
C TRP A 485 9.33 24.49 -2.95
N SER A 486 9.51 25.79 -3.03
CA SER A 486 10.63 26.52 -2.44
C SER A 486 10.20 27.93 -2.04
N ARG A 487 11.06 28.67 -1.36
CA ARG A 487 10.83 30.07 -1.04
C ARG A 487 10.62 30.91 -2.30
N ASP A 488 11.37 30.62 -3.38
CA ASP A 488 11.22 31.33 -4.65
C ASP A 488 9.84 31.06 -5.28
N THR A 489 9.33 29.83 -5.18
CA THR A 489 7.99 29.47 -5.64
C THR A 489 6.92 30.26 -4.87
N VAL A 490 7.05 30.39 -3.55
CA VAL A 490 6.14 31.21 -2.72
C VAL A 490 6.18 32.66 -3.15
N PHE A 491 7.36 33.21 -3.43
CA PHE A 491 7.52 34.56 -3.93
C PHE A 491 6.87 34.77 -5.31
N ARG A 492 7.00 33.78 -6.21
CA ARG A 492 6.36 33.79 -7.52
C ARG A 492 4.83 33.77 -7.45
N ILE A 493 4.24 33.09 -6.44
CA ILE A 493 2.80 33.14 -6.22
C ILE A 493 2.34 34.61 -6.12
N LYS A 494 3.06 35.42 -5.34
CA LYS A 494 2.73 36.86 -5.23
C LYS A 494 3.00 37.64 -6.50
N SER A 495 4.22 37.57 -7.01
CA SER A 495 4.70 38.44 -8.09
C SER A 495 4.14 38.11 -9.46
N VAL A 496 3.69 36.86 -9.66
CA VAL A 496 3.18 36.38 -10.96
C VAL A 496 1.70 36.02 -10.86
N TYR A 497 1.35 35.05 -10.04
CA TYR A 497 0.00 34.44 -10.03
C TYR A 497 -1.05 35.40 -9.48
N ILE A 498 -0.81 36.03 -8.34
CA ILE A 498 -1.73 37.00 -7.72
C ILE A 498 -1.83 38.26 -8.60
N ALA A 499 -0.69 38.82 -9.04
CA ALA A 499 -0.67 40.04 -9.85
C ALA A 499 -1.42 39.88 -11.18
N ASN A 500 -1.22 38.77 -11.88
CA ASN A 500 -1.92 38.48 -13.12
C ASN A 500 -3.42 38.23 -12.88
N ARG A 501 -3.79 37.56 -11.79
CA ARG A 501 -5.20 37.34 -11.45
C ARG A 501 -5.91 38.64 -11.07
N GLU A 502 -5.28 39.51 -10.32
CA GLU A 502 -5.81 40.84 -9.97
C GLU A 502 -6.08 41.65 -11.22
N THR A 503 -5.13 41.66 -12.18
CA THR A 503 -5.30 42.30 -13.48
C THR A 503 -6.50 41.73 -14.22
N ALA A 504 -6.60 40.42 -14.36
CA ALA A 504 -7.70 39.76 -15.07
C ALA A 504 -9.07 40.07 -14.44
N LEU A 505 -9.17 40.07 -13.10
CA LEU A 505 -10.41 40.39 -12.39
C LEU A 505 -10.82 41.87 -12.61
N ASN A 506 -9.86 42.80 -12.57
CA ASN A 506 -10.13 44.24 -12.82
C ASN A 506 -10.53 44.49 -14.27
N ASP A 507 -9.86 43.88 -15.24
CA ASP A 507 -10.20 44.00 -16.67
C ASP A 507 -11.61 43.48 -16.92
N ARG A 508 -11.97 42.31 -16.36
CA ARG A 508 -13.33 41.78 -16.47
C ARG A 508 -14.36 42.69 -15.81
N LEU A 509 -14.07 43.18 -14.60
CA LEU A 509 -14.97 44.10 -13.89
C LEU A 509 -15.21 45.40 -14.68
N SER A 510 -14.18 45.93 -15.34
CA SER A 510 -14.29 47.15 -16.16
C SER A 510 -15.10 46.97 -17.46
N GLY A 511 -15.18 45.72 -17.96
CA GLY A 511 -15.91 45.37 -19.19
C GLY A 511 -17.38 45.00 -18.97
N ILE A 512 -17.86 44.89 -17.73
CA ILE A 512 -19.21 44.45 -17.41
C ILE A 512 -20.23 45.58 -17.63
N ASP A 513 -21.34 45.25 -18.31
CA ASP A 513 -22.50 46.13 -18.39
C ASP A 513 -23.35 46.04 -17.12
N ILE A 514 -23.12 46.94 -16.18
CA ILE A 514 -23.83 47.06 -14.93
C ILE A 514 -25.27 47.56 -15.04
N SER A 515 -25.74 47.88 -16.25
CA SER A 515 -27.15 48.24 -16.46
C SER A 515 -28.08 47.04 -16.40
N THR A 516 -27.56 45.83 -16.57
CA THR A 516 -28.28 44.57 -16.50
C THR A 516 -28.24 43.94 -15.10
N ALA A 517 -29.30 43.22 -14.70
CA ALA A 517 -29.32 42.51 -13.41
C ALA A 517 -28.20 41.45 -13.30
N ASN A 518 -27.92 40.72 -14.39
CA ASN A 518 -26.82 39.75 -14.44
C ASN A 518 -25.46 40.42 -14.30
N GLY A 519 -25.24 41.57 -14.99
CA GLY A 519 -24.00 42.31 -14.86
C GLY A 519 -23.78 42.88 -13.45
N GLN A 520 -24.85 43.30 -12.77
CA GLN A 520 -24.75 43.72 -11.37
C GLN A 520 -24.34 42.58 -10.44
N LEU A 521 -24.91 41.37 -10.61
CA LEU A 521 -24.53 40.17 -9.84
C LEU A 521 -23.07 39.77 -10.12
N GLU A 522 -22.68 39.74 -11.38
CA GLU A 522 -21.32 39.41 -11.77
C GLU A 522 -20.31 40.44 -11.22
N ALA A 523 -20.61 41.74 -11.33
CA ALA A 523 -19.75 42.78 -10.76
C ALA A 523 -19.65 42.69 -9.23
N ALA A 524 -20.72 42.30 -8.55
CA ALA A 524 -20.69 42.08 -7.09
C ALA A 524 -19.76 40.91 -6.74
N GLU A 525 -19.87 39.80 -7.43
CA GLU A 525 -19.02 38.60 -7.23
C GLU A 525 -17.54 38.91 -7.49
N LEU A 526 -17.21 39.59 -8.57
CA LEU A 526 -15.84 39.98 -8.87
C LEU A 526 -15.23 40.93 -7.82
N LYS A 527 -16.04 41.79 -7.20
CA LYS A 527 -15.58 42.63 -6.08
C LYS A 527 -15.28 41.80 -4.83
N GLU A 528 -16.07 40.80 -4.52
CA GLU A 528 -15.77 39.87 -3.42
C GLU A 528 -14.52 39.04 -3.72
N GLN A 529 -14.35 38.58 -4.96
CA GLN A 529 -13.10 37.92 -5.40
C GLN A 529 -11.87 38.81 -5.25
N LEU A 530 -11.95 40.08 -5.63
CA LEU A 530 -10.83 41.04 -5.44
C LEU A 530 -10.50 41.26 -3.96
N LYS A 531 -11.49 41.32 -3.07
CA LYS A 531 -11.26 41.40 -1.62
C LYS A 531 -10.60 40.13 -1.08
N GLU A 532 -11.09 38.96 -1.50
CA GLU A 532 -10.55 37.65 -1.11
C GLU A 532 -9.10 37.51 -1.62
N LEU A 533 -8.82 37.90 -2.87
CA LEU A 533 -7.47 37.86 -3.43
C LEU A 533 -6.49 38.73 -2.63
N LYS A 534 -6.94 39.90 -2.18
CA LYS A 534 -6.13 40.79 -1.33
C LYS A 534 -5.78 40.13 0.01
N VAL A 535 -6.74 39.49 0.67
CA VAL A 535 -6.51 38.77 1.91
C VAL A 535 -5.55 37.61 1.68
N PHE A 536 -5.68 36.88 0.56
CA PHE A 536 -4.75 35.83 0.19
C PHE A 536 -3.32 36.37 0.00
N ALA A 537 -3.17 37.50 -0.69
CA ALA A 537 -1.87 38.17 -0.85
C ALA A 537 -1.24 38.59 0.48
N GLU A 538 -2.03 39.12 1.41
CA GLU A 538 -1.57 39.49 2.77
C GLU A 538 -1.06 38.23 3.52
N LYS A 539 -1.76 37.09 3.44
CA LYS A 539 -1.32 35.83 4.04
C LYS A 539 0.01 35.30 3.44
N ILE A 540 0.20 35.45 2.13
CA ILE A 540 1.47 35.08 1.45
C ILE A 540 2.60 36.00 1.94
N ASP A 541 2.34 37.32 2.09
CA ASP A 541 3.32 38.27 2.63
C ASP A 541 3.72 37.95 4.08
N GLU A 542 2.76 37.63 4.93
CA GLU A 542 3.02 37.20 6.31
C GLU A 542 3.86 35.90 6.35
N LEU A 543 3.56 34.95 5.45
CA LEU A 543 4.31 33.70 5.34
C LEU A 543 5.77 33.96 4.93
N LEU A 544 6.00 34.84 3.93
CA LEU A 544 7.34 35.23 3.52
C LEU A 544 8.08 36.01 4.61
N ALA A 545 7.39 36.93 5.31
CA ALA A 545 7.95 37.73 6.39
C ALA A 545 8.32 36.87 7.63
N SER A 546 7.62 35.75 7.84
CA SER A 546 7.94 34.79 8.91
C SER A 546 9.26 34.03 8.71
N GLY A 547 9.90 34.21 7.54
CA GLY A 547 11.11 33.47 7.19
C GLY A 547 10.84 32.06 6.64
N TYR A 548 9.62 31.77 6.21
CA TYR A 548 9.27 30.46 5.64
C TYR A 548 10.17 30.12 4.44
N ASP A 549 10.93 29.04 4.58
CA ASP A 549 11.88 28.53 3.60
C ASP A 549 11.75 27.00 3.49
N PRO A 550 10.73 26.50 2.74
CA PRO A 550 10.46 25.07 2.66
C PRO A 550 11.57 24.33 1.93
N LYS A 551 11.88 23.12 2.42
CA LYS A 551 12.85 22.22 1.80
C LYS A 551 12.25 20.83 1.72
N LEU A 552 12.40 20.18 0.56
CA LEU A 552 11.87 18.83 0.35
C LEU A 552 12.35 17.85 1.44
N ASP A 553 13.60 17.98 1.89
CA ASP A 553 14.18 17.12 2.91
C ASP A 553 13.54 17.26 4.30
N ASP A 554 12.91 18.39 4.59
CA ASP A 554 12.16 18.59 5.83
C ASP A 554 10.89 17.74 5.89
N GLY A 555 10.39 17.26 4.74
CA GLY A 555 9.18 16.45 4.60
C GLY A 555 7.90 17.28 4.51
N VAL A 556 6.85 16.64 4.01
CA VAL A 556 5.56 17.29 3.77
C VAL A 556 4.99 17.92 5.04
N GLY A 557 4.99 17.22 6.17
CA GLY A 557 4.38 17.70 7.41
C GLY A 557 4.93 19.05 7.87
N LYS A 558 6.25 19.25 7.84
CA LYS A 558 6.89 20.50 8.25
C LYS A 558 6.63 21.63 7.24
N ASN A 559 6.67 21.29 5.95
CA ASN A 559 6.48 22.27 4.89
C ASN A 559 5.03 22.73 4.76
N ILE A 560 4.04 21.87 5.02
CA ILE A 560 2.62 22.21 4.87
C ILE A 560 2.03 22.88 6.12
N ALA A 561 2.62 22.70 7.30
CA ALA A 561 2.09 23.23 8.56
C ALA A 561 1.92 24.76 8.56
N PRO A 562 2.88 25.58 8.07
CA PRO A 562 2.69 27.02 7.99
C PRO A 562 1.56 27.43 7.03
N LEU A 563 1.39 26.72 5.92
CA LEU A 563 0.31 26.94 4.94
C LEU A 563 -1.06 26.65 5.55
N GLN A 564 -1.18 25.54 6.26
CA GLN A 564 -2.42 25.16 6.98
C GLN A 564 -2.74 26.18 8.07
N LYS A 565 -1.75 26.60 8.87
CA LYS A 565 -1.92 27.63 9.91
C LYS A 565 -2.43 28.97 9.34
N ALA A 566 -1.92 29.35 8.16
CA ALA A 566 -2.35 30.57 7.47
C ALA A 566 -3.74 30.42 6.82
N GLY A 567 -4.33 29.22 6.78
CA GLY A 567 -5.60 28.96 6.12
C GLY A 567 -5.51 29.15 4.60
N LEU A 568 -4.44 28.65 3.98
CA LEU A 568 -4.18 28.69 2.54
C LEU A 568 -4.57 27.42 1.82
N LEU A 569 -4.78 26.32 2.55
CA LEU A 569 -5.12 25.00 1.97
C LEU A 569 -6.63 24.83 1.84
N SER A 570 -7.07 24.20 0.76
CA SER A 570 -8.49 23.82 0.57
C SER A 570 -8.97 22.70 1.50
N TYR A 571 -8.03 21.96 2.12
CA TYR A 571 -8.32 20.88 3.08
C TYR A 571 -7.27 20.83 4.18
N GLU A 572 -7.70 20.60 5.43
CA GLU A 572 -6.79 20.45 6.57
C GLU A 572 -6.17 19.04 6.58
N VAL A 573 -4.87 18.98 6.32
CA VAL A 573 -4.09 17.75 6.21
C VAL A 573 -3.63 17.25 7.58
N LEU A 574 -3.20 18.18 8.46
CA LEU A 574 -2.67 17.89 9.79
C LEU A 574 -3.76 18.07 10.86
N ASN A 575 -3.86 17.11 11.76
CA ASN A 575 -4.67 17.33 12.98
C ASN A 575 -4.01 18.36 13.92
N ALA A 576 -4.76 18.87 14.90
CA ALA A 576 -4.29 19.94 15.80
C ALA A 576 -2.99 19.57 16.53
N GLY A 577 -2.82 18.31 16.95
CA GLY A 577 -1.61 17.83 17.62
C GLY A 577 -0.39 17.80 16.69
N GLN A 578 -0.57 17.32 15.47
CA GLN A 578 0.46 17.30 14.43
C GLN A 578 0.86 18.71 14.02
N LEU A 579 -0.13 19.59 13.78
CA LEU A 579 0.10 20.98 13.42
C LEU A 579 0.95 21.70 14.47
N LYS A 580 0.57 21.60 15.76
CA LYS A 580 1.34 22.18 16.87
C LYS A 580 2.77 21.63 16.93
N LYS A 581 2.94 20.33 16.70
CA LYS A 581 4.25 19.69 16.73
C LYS A 581 5.17 20.19 15.62
N TYR A 582 4.67 20.30 14.40
CA TYR A 582 5.48 20.76 13.25
C TYR A 582 5.79 22.25 13.29
N LEU A 583 4.90 23.08 13.84
CA LEU A 583 5.17 24.52 14.01
C LEU A 583 6.20 24.82 15.10
N ASN A 584 6.45 23.87 16.03
CA ASN A 584 7.44 24.01 17.10
C ASN A 584 8.73 23.22 16.85
N ALA A 585 8.86 22.53 15.71
CA ALA A 585 10.01 21.74 15.30
C ALA A 585 10.94 22.54 14.36
#